data_11bb9820c5d8f36b98c884ec3c02b9f9
#
_entry.id   11bb9820c5d8f36b98c884ec3c02b9f9
#
_cell.length_a   1.000
_cell.length_b   1.000
_cell.length_c   1.000
_cell.angle_alpha   90.00
_cell.angle_beta   90.00
_cell.angle_gamma   90.00
#
_symmetry.space_group_name_H-M   'P 1'
#
loop_
_entity.id
_entity.type
_entity.pdbx_description
1 polymer ?
#
loop_
_entity_poly.entity_id
_entity_poly.type
_entity_poly.pdbx_seq_one_letter_code
_entity_poly.pdbx_strand_id
1 'polypeptide(L)'
;RRLRIDNTSLSIFNLSPGTNGPQVQIECLNSTTHLQPLPDKGKGARMILVRHGETDWNKAGRFQGQIDIPLNEHGRSQAAAARDALSTIPIDRAWSSTLSRPTETAEIILSDHPGVPLLQIDGLVEIGHGLWEGKLESEIRADWAELLEQWKQEPETVKMPDGETIQDVWARSVKSWKKIASSLR
;
A
#
# COMPACT_ATOMS: atom_id res chain seq x y z
N ARG A 1 -15.81 10.08 1.62
CA ARG A 1 -14.99 9.74 2.80
C ARG A 1 -13.71 9.08 2.31
N ARG A 2 -12.54 9.61 2.66
CA ARG A 2 -11.25 9.00 2.32
C ARG A 2 -10.97 7.86 3.28
N LEU A 3 -10.56 6.72 2.76
CA LEU A 3 -10.00 5.64 3.54
C LEU A 3 -8.56 6.01 3.89
N ARG A 4 -8.26 6.15 5.17
CA ARG A 4 -6.88 6.33 5.65
C ARG A 4 -6.25 4.96 5.85
N ILE A 5 -5.02 4.79 5.41
CA ILE A 5 -4.20 3.61 5.66
C ILE A 5 -2.94 4.06 6.38
N ASP A 6 -2.78 3.63 7.63
CA ASP A 6 -1.64 3.97 8.47
C ASP A 6 -0.41 3.13 8.10
N ASN A 7 0.78 3.58 8.51
CA ASN A 7 2.02 2.84 8.22
C ASN A 7 1.99 1.45 8.86
N THR A 8 2.39 0.42 8.12
CA THR A 8 2.35 -1.00 8.48
C THR A 8 0.98 -1.52 8.91
N SER A 9 -0.11 -0.81 8.60
CA SER A 9 -1.46 -1.32 8.84
C SER A 9 -1.75 -2.53 7.96
N LEU A 10 -2.57 -3.42 8.47
CA LEU A 10 -3.02 -4.64 7.79
C LEU A 10 -4.45 -4.46 7.29
N SER A 11 -4.69 -4.87 6.06
CA SER A 11 -6.05 -4.99 5.52
C SER A 11 -6.23 -6.40 4.96
N ILE A 12 -7.33 -7.05 5.30
CA ILE A 12 -7.57 -8.44 4.95
C ILE A 12 -8.81 -8.55 4.08
N PHE A 13 -8.64 -9.19 2.94
CA PHE A 13 -9.70 -9.47 1.97
C PHE A 13 -9.78 -10.98 1.74
N ASN A 14 -10.95 -11.56 1.92
CA ASN A 14 -11.23 -12.94 1.56
C ASN A 14 -11.81 -12.96 0.14
N LEU A 15 -11.23 -13.80 -0.70
CA LEU A 15 -11.65 -13.98 -2.08
C LEU A 15 -12.31 -15.36 -2.21
N SER A 16 -13.51 -15.41 -2.75
CA SER A 16 -14.23 -16.65 -3.04
C SER A 16 -14.79 -16.66 -4.47
N PRO A 17 -14.87 -17.83 -5.14
CA PRO A 17 -15.58 -17.93 -6.40
C PRO A 17 -17.05 -17.54 -6.22
N GLY A 18 -17.55 -16.68 -7.07
CA GLY A 18 -18.98 -16.31 -7.13
C GLY A 18 -19.57 -16.59 -8.52
N THR A 19 -20.87 -16.71 -8.61
CA THR A 19 -21.58 -16.99 -9.86
C THR A 19 -21.44 -15.90 -10.92
N ASN A 20 -21.19 -14.65 -10.48
CA ASN A 20 -21.00 -13.47 -11.35
C ASN A 20 -19.56 -12.92 -11.32
N GLY A 21 -18.58 -13.75 -10.95
CA GLY A 21 -17.18 -13.37 -10.77
C GLY A 21 -16.72 -13.52 -9.33
N PRO A 22 -15.44 -13.23 -9.01
CA PRO A 22 -14.92 -13.36 -7.67
C PRO A 22 -15.65 -12.42 -6.70
N GLN A 23 -16.10 -12.97 -5.58
CA GLN A 23 -16.64 -12.20 -4.47
C GLN A 23 -15.49 -11.79 -3.54
N VAL A 24 -15.50 -10.54 -3.09
CA VAL A 24 -14.52 -10.00 -2.15
C VAL A 24 -15.23 -9.68 -0.85
N GLN A 25 -14.82 -10.31 0.22
CA GLN A 25 -15.24 -9.97 1.58
C GLN A 25 -14.12 -9.23 2.28
N ILE A 26 -14.39 -8.05 2.77
CA ILE A 26 -13.44 -7.29 3.58
C ILE A 26 -13.55 -7.78 5.02
N GLU A 27 -12.47 -8.33 5.55
CA GLU A 27 -12.39 -8.82 6.92
C GLU A 27 -11.93 -7.74 7.87
N CYS A 28 -10.89 -7.00 7.49
CA CYS A 28 -10.49 -5.78 8.17
C CYS A 28 -9.85 -4.78 7.22
N LEU A 29 -9.92 -3.52 7.59
CA LEU A 29 -9.24 -2.42 6.90
C LEU A 29 -8.43 -1.61 7.90
N ASN A 30 -7.20 -1.26 7.51
CA ASN A 30 -6.33 -0.37 8.29
C ASN A 30 -6.14 -0.83 9.74
N SER A 31 -6.03 -2.13 10.00
CA SER A 31 -5.75 -2.64 11.32
C SER A 31 -4.32 -2.30 11.72
N THR A 32 -4.17 -1.61 12.83
CA THR A 32 -2.87 -1.33 13.49
C THR A 32 -2.65 -2.21 14.72
N THR A 33 -3.56 -3.15 14.97
CA THR A 33 -3.53 -4.04 16.15
C THR A 33 -2.60 -5.22 15.93
N HIS A 34 -1.31 -4.97 15.80
CA HIS A 34 -0.29 -6.04 15.75
C HIS A 34 -0.21 -6.85 17.05
N LEU A 35 -1.05 -6.50 18.03
CA LEU A 35 -1.15 -7.17 19.34
C LEU A 35 -2.32 -8.16 19.44
N GLN A 36 -3.16 -8.27 18.42
CA GLN A 36 -4.28 -9.21 18.42
C GLN A 36 -4.06 -10.28 17.34
N PRO A 37 -4.33 -11.54 17.63
CA PRO A 37 -4.23 -12.60 16.63
C PRO A 37 -5.18 -12.29 15.46
N LEU A 38 -4.71 -12.56 14.25
CA LEU A 38 -5.55 -12.47 13.06
C LEU A 38 -6.66 -13.52 13.17
N PRO A 39 -7.88 -13.20 12.71
CA PRO A 39 -8.97 -14.18 12.72
C PRO A 39 -8.62 -15.37 11.83
N ASP A 40 -9.23 -16.53 12.14
CA ASP A 40 -9.04 -17.75 11.37
C ASP A 40 -9.38 -17.57 9.89
N LYS A 41 -8.58 -18.19 9.03
CA LYS A 41 -8.82 -18.15 7.58
C LYS A 41 -10.14 -18.88 7.27
N GLY A 42 -11.08 -18.17 6.62
CA GLY A 42 -12.26 -18.75 6.03
C GLY A 42 -11.96 -19.62 4.79
N LYS A 43 -12.98 -20.03 4.06
CA LYS A 43 -12.83 -20.77 2.79
C LYS A 43 -12.30 -19.85 1.68
N GLY A 44 -11.37 -20.35 0.87
CA GLY A 44 -10.80 -19.63 -0.28
C GLY A 44 -9.41 -19.01 -0.02
N ALA A 45 -8.96 -18.14 -0.92
CA ALA A 45 -7.70 -17.44 -0.79
C ALA A 45 -7.86 -16.23 0.13
N ARG A 46 -6.87 -15.99 0.99
CA ARG A 46 -6.77 -14.78 1.82
C ARG A 46 -5.70 -13.87 1.20
N MET A 47 -6.01 -12.59 1.10
CA MET A 47 -5.05 -11.56 0.74
C MET A 47 -4.86 -10.61 1.92
N ILE A 48 -3.60 -10.36 2.27
CA ILE A 48 -3.21 -9.42 3.31
C ILE A 48 -2.53 -8.25 2.62
N LEU A 49 -3.06 -7.04 2.80
CA LEU A 49 -2.45 -5.81 2.32
C LEU A 49 -1.72 -5.12 3.46
N VAL A 50 -0.45 -4.84 3.25
CA VAL A 50 0.41 -4.15 4.20
C VAL A 50 0.89 -2.85 3.57
N ARG A 51 0.70 -1.73 4.25
CA ARG A 51 1.34 -0.47 3.86
C ARG A 51 2.79 -0.50 4.32
N HIS A 52 3.70 0.07 3.53
CA HIS A 52 5.10 0.20 3.92
C HIS A 52 5.29 0.95 5.25
N GLY A 53 6.41 0.70 5.92
CA GLY A 53 6.83 1.40 7.13
C GLY A 53 7.10 2.89 6.90
N GLU A 54 7.31 3.62 7.99
CA GLU A 54 7.56 5.06 7.94
C GLU A 54 8.88 5.38 7.20
N THR A 55 8.84 6.50 6.46
CA THR A 55 10.02 7.14 5.87
C THR A 55 10.24 8.50 6.53
N ASP A 56 11.41 9.12 6.35
CA ASP A 56 11.65 10.48 6.86
C ASP A 56 10.72 11.52 6.23
N TRP A 57 10.27 11.29 5.00
CA TRP A 57 9.29 12.17 4.36
C TRP A 57 7.88 12.00 4.94
N ASN A 58 7.48 10.78 5.32
CA ASN A 58 6.24 10.58 6.07
C ASN A 58 6.28 11.32 7.40
N LYS A 59 7.38 11.18 8.15
CA LYS A 59 7.60 11.85 9.42
C LYS A 59 7.57 13.38 9.29
N ALA A 60 8.18 13.90 8.23
CA ALA A 60 8.21 15.33 7.94
C ALA A 60 6.90 15.88 7.34
N GLY A 61 5.93 15.02 6.96
CA GLY A 61 4.69 15.43 6.31
C GLY A 61 4.86 15.90 4.86
N ARG A 62 5.91 15.41 4.17
CA ARG A 62 6.17 15.72 2.76
C ARG A 62 5.37 14.79 1.85
N PHE A 63 4.92 15.31 0.73
CA PHE A 63 4.35 14.51 -0.35
C PHE A 63 5.43 13.60 -0.95
N GLN A 64 5.19 12.29 -0.94
CA GLN A 64 6.26 11.35 -1.27
C GLN A 64 6.21 10.87 -2.73
N GLY A 65 5.07 10.33 -3.16
CA GLY A 65 4.89 9.87 -4.53
C GLY A 65 5.89 8.79 -4.96
N GLN A 66 6.48 8.95 -6.14
CA GLN A 66 7.37 7.96 -6.76
C GLN A 66 8.86 8.23 -6.55
N ILE A 67 9.23 9.36 -5.95
CA ILE A 67 10.61 9.52 -5.48
C ILE A 67 10.91 8.43 -4.46
N ASP A 68 12.01 7.72 -4.66
CA ASP A 68 12.33 6.52 -3.89
C ASP A 68 13.07 6.88 -2.59
N ILE A 69 12.29 7.10 -1.55
CA ILE A 69 12.76 7.38 -0.19
C ILE A 69 12.73 6.07 0.62
N PRO A 70 13.85 5.65 1.25
CA PRO A 70 13.93 4.42 2.03
C PRO A 70 13.14 4.51 3.35
N LEU A 71 12.94 3.36 3.98
CA LEU A 71 12.45 3.31 5.36
C LEU A 71 13.43 4.02 6.30
N ASN A 72 12.89 4.72 7.30
CA ASN A 72 13.68 5.13 8.45
C ASN A 72 13.73 4.01 9.51
N GLU A 73 14.45 4.22 10.61
CA GLU A 73 14.57 3.20 11.66
C GLU A 73 13.21 2.84 12.29
N HIS A 74 12.34 3.83 12.48
CA HIS A 74 11.00 3.57 12.97
C HIS A 74 10.18 2.72 11.99
N GLY A 75 10.27 3.00 10.69
CA GLY A 75 9.63 2.20 9.64
C GLY A 75 10.12 0.75 9.61
N ARG A 76 11.41 0.51 9.83
CA ARG A 76 11.95 -0.85 9.97
C ARG A 76 11.41 -1.56 11.22
N SER A 77 11.31 -0.84 12.33
CA SER A 77 10.70 -1.36 13.56
C SER A 77 9.22 -1.71 13.36
N GLN A 78 8.46 -0.87 12.62
CA GLN A 78 7.08 -1.15 12.26
C GLN A 78 6.97 -2.41 11.36
N ALA A 79 7.87 -2.56 10.38
CA ALA A 79 7.92 -3.74 9.51
C ALA A 79 8.25 -5.02 10.32
N ALA A 80 9.15 -4.93 11.30
CA ALA A 80 9.46 -6.03 12.21
C ALA A 80 8.25 -6.41 13.06
N ALA A 81 7.50 -5.45 13.59
CA ALA A 81 6.25 -5.74 14.31
C ALA A 81 5.20 -6.42 13.42
N ALA A 82 5.10 -6.01 12.15
CA ALA A 82 4.24 -6.68 11.17
C ALA A 82 4.73 -8.11 10.87
N ARG A 83 6.05 -8.35 10.76
CA ARG A 83 6.64 -9.68 10.66
C ARG A 83 6.20 -10.56 11.81
N ASP A 84 6.38 -10.10 13.03
CA ASP A 84 6.04 -10.87 14.23
C ASP A 84 4.54 -11.22 14.27
N ALA A 85 3.68 -10.27 13.89
CA ALA A 85 2.24 -10.50 13.80
C ALA A 85 1.84 -11.50 12.70
N LEU A 86 2.64 -11.62 11.66
CA LEU A 86 2.38 -12.52 10.52
C LEU A 86 3.16 -13.83 10.59
N SER A 87 4.08 -14.00 11.54
CA SER A 87 5.02 -15.14 11.61
C SER A 87 4.34 -16.50 11.60
N THR A 88 3.15 -16.62 12.17
CA THR A 88 2.37 -17.89 12.23
C THR A 88 1.36 -18.04 11.08
N ILE A 89 1.23 -17.03 10.21
CA ILE A 89 0.27 -17.06 9.12
C ILE A 89 0.94 -17.65 7.88
N PRO A 90 0.43 -18.74 7.28
CA PRO A 90 0.98 -19.28 6.05
C PRO A 90 0.87 -18.26 4.92
N ILE A 91 2.01 -17.93 4.32
CA ILE A 91 2.12 -17.05 3.15
C ILE A 91 2.68 -17.89 1.99
N ASP A 92 1.93 -17.94 0.90
CA ASP A 92 2.35 -18.70 -0.29
C ASP A 92 3.10 -17.82 -1.30
N ARG A 93 2.76 -16.53 -1.37
CA ARG A 93 3.31 -15.56 -2.32
C ARG A 93 3.24 -14.15 -1.76
N ALA A 94 4.16 -13.31 -2.18
CA ALA A 94 4.17 -11.90 -1.85
C ALA A 94 4.40 -11.04 -3.10
N TRP A 95 3.80 -9.86 -3.10
CA TRP A 95 3.99 -8.85 -4.14
C TRP A 95 4.29 -7.51 -3.52
N SER A 96 5.19 -6.77 -4.14
CA SER A 96 5.52 -5.40 -3.78
C SER A 96 5.54 -4.51 -5.02
N SER A 97 5.55 -3.19 -4.84
CA SER A 97 6.01 -2.30 -5.90
C SER A 97 7.53 -2.36 -6.02
N THR A 98 8.08 -1.68 -7.02
CA THR A 98 9.52 -1.61 -7.27
C THR A 98 10.26 -0.59 -6.40
N LEU A 99 9.55 0.22 -5.61
CA LEU A 99 10.16 1.19 -4.71
C LEU A 99 10.81 0.53 -3.49
N SER A 100 11.90 1.14 -2.99
CA SER A 100 12.71 0.58 -1.88
C SER A 100 11.90 0.37 -0.60
N ARG A 101 11.09 1.35 -0.17
CA ARG A 101 10.32 1.30 1.07
C ARG A 101 9.32 0.14 1.16
N PRO A 102 8.48 -0.16 0.16
CA PRO A 102 7.60 -1.33 0.22
C PRO A 102 8.35 -2.64 -0.01
N THR A 103 9.43 -2.65 -0.81
CA THR A 103 10.27 -3.82 -0.99
C THR A 103 10.95 -4.20 0.32
N GLU A 104 11.63 -3.26 0.99
CA GLU A 104 12.29 -3.50 2.28
C GLU A 104 11.27 -3.92 3.36
N THR A 105 10.07 -3.31 3.39
CA THR A 105 9.01 -3.75 4.30
C THR A 105 8.63 -5.20 4.06
N ALA A 106 8.45 -5.60 2.81
CA ALA A 106 8.11 -6.98 2.45
C ALA A 106 9.24 -7.95 2.78
N GLU A 107 10.49 -7.60 2.52
CA GLU A 107 11.67 -8.43 2.85
C GLU A 107 11.79 -8.67 4.36
N ILE A 108 11.58 -7.63 5.17
CA ILE A 108 11.57 -7.77 6.63
C ILE A 108 10.47 -8.73 7.07
N ILE A 109 9.26 -8.60 6.55
CA ILE A 109 8.14 -9.49 6.87
C ILE A 109 8.45 -10.92 6.45
N LEU A 110 8.99 -11.11 5.26
CA LEU A 110 9.28 -12.43 4.70
C LEU A 110 10.51 -13.11 5.32
N SER A 111 11.27 -12.44 6.16
CA SER A 111 12.41 -13.08 6.86
C SER A 111 11.99 -14.27 7.72
N ASP A 112 10.76 -14.31 8.21
CA ASP A 112 10.18 -15.44 8.96
C ASP A 112 9.39 -16.42 8.06
N HIS A 113 9.39 -16.20 6.72
CA HIS A 113 8.71 -17.03 5.73
C HIS A 113 9.68 -17.53 4.66
N PRO A 114 10.66 -18.39 5.02
CA PRO A 114 11.68 -18.83 4.08
C PRO A 114 11.08 -19.54 2.86
N GLY A 115 11.56 -19.19 1.67
CA GLY A 115 11.11 -19.79 0.42
C GLY A 115 9.89 -19.12 -0.23
N VAL A 116 9.27 -18.13 0.42
CA VAL A 116 8.19 -17.36 -0.20
C VAL A 116 8.78 -16.36 -1.22
N PRO A 117 8.40 -16.44 -2.50
CA PRO A 117 8.91 -15.52 -3.50
C PRO A 117 8.30 -14.13 -3.34
N LEU A 118 9.15 -13.10 -3.34
CA LEU A 118 8.73 -11.70 -3.46
C LEU A 118 8.77 -11.29 -4.94
N LEU A 119 7.61 -10.96 -5.49
CA LEU A 119 7.46 -10.53 -6.87
C LEU A 119 7.20 -9.03 -6.92
N GLN A 120 7.90 -8.31 -7.80
CA GLN A 120 7.69 -6.87 -7.99
C GLN A 120 6.76 -6.58 -9.16
N ILE A 121 5.90 -5.58 -8.99
CA ILE A 121 4.94 -5.11 -9.99
C ILE A 121 4.94 -3.59 -10.03
N ASP A 122 5.37 -3.00 -11.14
CA ASP A 122 5.45 -1.54 -11.33
C ASP A 122 4.10 -0.84 -11.12
N GLY A 123 3.00 -1.48 -11.50
CA GLY A 123 1.67 -0.90 -11.34
C GLY A 123 1.18 -0.76 -9.88
N LEU A 124 1.96 -1.25 -8.89
CA LEU A 124 1.68 -1.08 -7.45
C LEU A 124 2.40 0.12 -6.83
N VAL A 125 3.15 0.90 -7.61
CA VAL A 125 3.81 2.12 -7.11
C VAL A 125 2.78 3.14 -6.61
N GLU A 126 3.20 4.02 -5.72
CA GLU A 126 2.41 5.14 -5.23
C GLU A 126 2.00 6.07 -6.36
N ILE A 127 0.96 6.88 -6.17
CA ILE A 127 0.62 7.93 -7.12
C ILE A 127 1.80 8.88 -7.32
N GLY A 128 2.14 9.16 -8.58
CA GLY A 128 3.11 10.19 -8.90
C GLY A 128 2.53 11.58 -8.61
N HIS A 129 3.07 12.26 -7.61
CA HIS A 129 2.64 13.61 -7.25
C HIS A 129 3.35 14.70 -8.08
N GLY A 130 4.26 14.32 -8.99
CA GLY A 130 4.97 15.25 -9.87
C GLY A 130 5.69 16.34 -9.09
N LEU A 131 5.45 17.62 -9.43
CA LEU A 131 6.12 18.75 -8.80
C LEU A 131 5.80 18.96 -7.31
N TRP A 132 4.86 18.20 -6.77
CA TRP A 132 4.55 18.23 -5.34
C TRP A 132 5.46 17.30 -4.52
N GLU A 133 6.16 16.36 -5.18
CA GLU A 133 7.03 15.41 -4.48
C GLU A 133 8.15 16.13 -3.73
N GLY A 134 8.37 15.75 -2.48
CA GLY A 134 9.31 16.37 -1.56
C GLY A 134 8.83 17.65 -0.88
N LYS A 135 7.71 18.24 -1.32
CA LYS A 135 7.18 19.47 -0.74
C LYS A 135 6.30 19.21 0.47
N LEU A 136 6.30 20.16 1.40
CA LEU A 136 5.30 20.26 2.46
C LEU A 136 3.99 20.82 1.90
N GLU A 137 2.88 20.55 2.58
CA GLU A 137 1.60 21.14 2.20
C GLU A 137 1.63 22.67 2.14
N SER A 138 2.36 23.33 3.05
CA SER A 138 2.52 24.77 3.06
C SER A 138 3.28 25.30 1.83
N GLU A 139 4.27 24.54 1.35
CA GLU A 139 5.03 24.88 0.14
C GLU A 139 4.17 24.70 -1.10
N ILE A 140 3.37 23.63 -1.17
CA ILE A 140 2.41 23.41 -2.26
C ILE A 140 1.34 24.50 -2.25
N ARG A 141 0.84 24.89 -1.08
CA ARG A 141 -0.17 25.93 -0.94
C ARG A 141 0.32 27.28 -1.45
N ALA A 142 1.60 27.59 -1.32
CA ALA A 142 2.16 28.85 -1.82
C ALA A 142 2.05 28.97 -3.35
N ASP A 143 2.27 27.87 -4.08
CA ASP A 143 2.31 27.86 -5.54
C ASP A 143 1.01 27.37 -6.18
N TRP A 144 0.23 26.51 -5.50
CA TRP A 144 -0.95 25.81 -6.04
C TRP A 144 -2.11 25.72 -5.03
N ALA A 145 -2.47 26.83 -4.38
CA ALA A 145 -3.49 26.83 -3.31
C ALA A 145 -4.84 26.23 -3.76
N GLU A 146 -5.34 26.66 -4.91
CA GLU A 146 -6.64 26.20 -5.43
C GLU A 146 -6.60 24.72 -5.81
N LEU A 147 -5.53 24.28 -6.48
CA LEU A 147 -5.36 22.89 -6.89
C LEU A 147 -5.20 21.95 -5.68
N LEU A 148 -4.50 22.41 -4.62
CA LEU A 148 -4.35 21.67 -3.39
C LEU A 148 -5.70 21.51 -2.66
N GLU A 149 -6.51 22.56 -2.64
CA GLU A 149 -7.84 22.49 -2.04
C GLU A 149 -8.76 21.56 -2.85
N GLN A 150 -8.72 21.63 -4.17
CA GLN A 150 -9.43 20.71 -5.05
C GLN A 150 -8.97 19.25 -4.80
N TRP A 151 -7.67 19.00 -4.65
CA TRP A 151 -7.13 17.68 -4.31
C TRP A 151 -7.70 17.14 -2.99
N LYS A 152 -7.95 18.01 -2.02
CA LYS A 152 -8.54 17.60 -0.73
C LYS A 152 -10.01 17.27 -0.83
N GLN A 153 -10.75 17.95 -1.68
CA GLN A 153 -12.19 17.81 -1.80
C GLN A 153 -12.60 16.80 -2.86
N GLU A 154 -12.00 16.87 -4.05
CA GLU A 154 -12.35 16.12 -5.25
C GLU A 154 -11.09 15.57 -5.96
N PRO A 155 -10.30 14.69 -5.32
CA PRO A 155 -9.00 14.23 -5.85
C PRO A 155 -9.08 13.59 -7.23
N GLU A 156 -10.23 13.01 -7.59
CA GLU A 156 -10.46 12.40 -8.90
C GLU A 156 -10.52 13.41 -10.05
N THR A 157 -10.71 14.68 -9.75
CA THR A 157 -10.77 15.76 -10.76
C THR A 157 -9.42 16.43 -10.97
N VAL A 158 -8.43 16.12 -10.12
CA VAL A 158 -7.14 16.81 -10.12
C VAL A 158 -6.11 16.05 -10.94
N LYS A 159 -5.37 16.78 -11.77
CA LYS A 159 -4.09 16.37 -12.32
C LYS A 159 -3.00 17.26 -11.71
N MET A 160 -2.16 16.67 -10.89
CA MET A 160 -1.01 17.39 -10.34
C MET A 160 -0.02 17.74 -11.44
N PRO A 161 0.67 18.91 -11.36
CA PRO A 161 1.69 19.26 -12.34
C PRO A 161 2.76 18.16 -12.45
N ASP A 162 2.99 17.68 -13.67
CA ASP A 162 3.88 16.53 -13.97
C ASP A 162 3.58 15.24 -13.21
N GLY A 163 2.37 15.14 -12.60
CA GLY A 163 1.94 13.98 -11.82
C GLY A 163 0.90 13.11 -12.54
N GLU A 164 0.47 12.07 -11.84
CA GLU A 164 -0.61 11.17 -12.28
C GLU A 164 -1.98 11.70 -11.85
N THR A 165 -3.01 11.31 -12.60
CA THR A 165 -4.40 11.39 -12.16
C THR A 165 -4.80 10.15 -11.37
N ILE A 166 -5.90 10.23 -10.62
CA ILE A 166 -6.50 9.05 -9.97
C ILE A 166 -6.89 7.98 -10.99
N GLN A 167 -7.30 8.38 -12.22
CA GLN A 167 -7.65 7.47 -13.31
C GLN A 167 -6.42 6.70 -13.82
N ASP A 168 -5.26 7.34 -13.93
CA ASP A 168 -4.00 6.67 -14.29
C ASP A 168 -3.63 5.61 -13.25
N VAL A 169 -3.69 5.98 -11.97
CA VAL A 169 -3.46 5.05 -10.84
C VAL A 169 -4.45 3.90 -10.88
N TRP A 170 -5.73 4.18 -11.08
CA TRP A 170 -6.78 3.15 -11.19
C TRP A 170 -6.48 2.17 -12.32
N ALA A 171 -6.16 2.65 -13.51
CA ALA A 171 -5.89 1.81 -14.68
C ALA A 171 -4.72 0.84 -14.44
N ARG A 172 -3.57 1.33 -13.92
CA ARG A 172 -2.41 0.48 -13.64
C ARG A 172 -2.63 -0.46 -12.45
N SER A 173 -3.34 0.01 -11.42
CA SER A 173 -3.64 -0.80 -10.23
C SER A 173 -4.59 -1.95 -10.55
N VAL A 174 -5.65 -1.71 -11.32
CA VAL A 174 -6.59 -2.76 -11.76
C VAL A 174 -5.88 -3.80 -12.64
N LYS A 175 -4.96 -3.38 -13.52
CA LYS A 175 -4.16 -4.32 -14.32
C LYS A 175 -3.28 -5.20 -13.43
N SER A 176 -2.62 -4.59 -12.44
CA SER A 176 -1.79 -5.32 -11.45
C SER A 176 -2.62 -6.27 -10.61
N TRP A 177 -3.77 -5.80 -10.11
CA TRP A 177 -4.70 -6.61 -9.34
C TRP A 177 -5.18 -7.85 -10.11
N LYS A 178 -5.58 -7.69 -11.37
CA LYS A 178 -5.97 -8.81 -12.24
C LYS A 178 -4.85 -9.83 -12.40
N LYS A 179 -3.59 -9.38 -12.55
CA LYS A 179 -2.42 -10.26 -12.63
C LYS A 179 -2.23 -11.05 -11.32
N ILE A 180 -2.32 -10.39 -10.17
CA ILE A 180 -2.23 -11.05 -8.86
C ILE A 180 -3.37 -12.04 -8.68
N ALA A 181 -4.61 -11.61 -8.87
CA ALA A 181 -5.79 -12.46 -8.67
C ALA A 181 -5.79 -13.70 -9.58
N SER A 182 -5.32 -13.58 -10.82
CA SER A 182 -5.21 -14.74 -11.73
C SER A 182 -4.16 -15.77 -11.29
N SER A 183 -3.19 -15.37 -10.48
CA SER A 183 -2.14 -16.25 -9.96
C SER A 183 -2.53 -16.99 -8.67
N LEU A 184 -3.67 -16.65 -8.08
CA LEU A 184 -4.19 -17.26 -6.83
C LEU A 184 -5.10 -18.49 -7.08
N ARG A 185 -5.20 -18.92 -8.31
CA ARG A 185 -6.01 -20.09 -8.71
C ARG A 185 -5.24 -21.39 -8.60
#